data_f9b852a3603b90cdcfe689472b0a7a21
#
_entry.id   f9b852a3603b90cdcfe689472b0a7a21
#
_cell.length_a   1.000
_cell.length_b   1.000
_cell.length_c   1.000
_cell.angle_alpha   90.00
_cell.angle_beta   90.00
_cell.angle_gamma   90.00
#
_symmetry.space_group_name_H-M   'P 1'
#
loop_
_entity.id
_entity.type
_entity.pdbx_description
1 polymer ?
#
loop_
_entity_poly.entity_id
_entity_poly.type
_entity_poly.pdbx_seq_one_letter_code
_entity_poly.pdbx_strand_id
1 'polypeptide(L)'
;LMPEDFGVMAILTFFTSVALTIVDSGFSQTLIRKAQPTDTEYRSVLCFNVAMSLILYVLLVALASPLATFYEQPIISDVAPVLFLVLPINSLCVVQTVMFTREFRFALLSKIVFAASLISGVVAVVMALAGCGIWSRVAQRLLMMGIKAAAFWWIRRWHTSERASFKTIRELSPFSLRLLATDLISALYNNVAQLFIGKMYSTHQLGFYSQAQKLKDLPVTSSVQAIQGVTYPALSKLSDDDAKFSEAFRRILMLSSFVLFPAILGVV
;
A
#
# COMPACT_ATOMS: atom_id res chain seq x y z
N LEU A 1 11.41 -11.62 17.73
CA LEU A 1 10.32 -11.90 16.79
C LEU A 1 10.34 -13.37 16.45
N MET A 2 9.22 -14.06 16.68
CA MET A 2 9.04 -15.46 16.34
C MET A 2 8.35 -15.62 14.97
N PRO A 3 8.45 -16.78 14.29
CA PRO A 3 7.72 -17.00 13.03
C PRO A 3 6.21 -16.77 13.15
N GLU A 4 5.62 -17.08 14.31
CA GLU A 4 4.20 -16.85 14.61
C GLU A 4 3.82 -15.36 14.55
N ASP A 5 4.70 -14.46 15.05
CA ASP A 5 4.47 -13.02 14.97
C ASP A 5 4.31 -12.54 13.52
N PHE A 6 5.11 -13.12 12.60
CA PHE A 6 5.01 -12.82 11.17
C PHE A 6 3.74 -13.39 10.55
N GLY A 7 3.27 -14.55 11.02
CA GLY A 7 2.01 -15.15 10.58
C GLY A 7 0.81 -14.31 10.98
N VAL A 8 0.73 -13.90 12.26
CA VAL A 8 -0.31 -12.98 12.75
C VAL A 8 -0.30 -11.67 11.97
N MET A 9 0.89 -11.08 11.77
CA MET A 9 1.03 -9.85 10.98
C MET A 9 0.62 -10.04 9.51
N ALA A 10 0.83 -11.22 8.93
CA ALA A 10 0.39 -11.50 7.56
C ALA A 10 -1.14 -11.51 7.45
N ILE A 11 -1.85 -12.16 8.39
CA ILE A 11 -3.30 -12.15 8.48
C ILE A 11 -3.82 -10.71 8.60
N LEU A 12 -3.32 -9.95 9.57
CA LEU A 12 -3.75 -8.57 9.80
C LEU A 12 -3.41 -7.64 8.62
N THR A 13 -2.30 -7.89 7.93
CA THR A 13 -1.91 -7.14 6.73
C THR A 13 -2.88 -7.37 5.58
N PHE A 14 -3.42 -8.59 5.42
CA PHE A 14 -4.47 -8.85 4.43
C PHE A 14 -5.68 -7.93 4.64
N PHE A 15 -6.27 -7.95 5.86
CA PHE A 15 -7.44 -7.13 6.16
C PHE A 15 -7.14 -5.63 6.03
N THR A 16 -5.95 -5.21 6.46
CA THR A 16 -5.50 -3.83 6.30
C THR A 16 -5.36 -3.45 4.83
N SER A 17 -4.79 -4.30 3.98
CA SER A 17 -4.60 -4.00 2.55
C SER A 17 -5.92 -3.88 1.80
N VAL A 18 -6.87 -4.80 2.05
CA VAL A 18 -8.22 -4.74 1.48
C VAL A 18 -8.93 -3.47 1.92
N ALA A 19 -8.87 -3.15 3.22
CA ALA A 19 -9.49 -1.93 3.75
C ALA A 19 -8.86 -0.65 3.19
N LEU A 20 -7.54 -0.58 3.03
CA LEU A 20 -6.84 0.54 2.40
C LEU A 20 -7.26 0.72 0.94
N THR A 21 -7.43 -0.37 0.19
CA THR A 21 -7.95 -0.34 -1.18
C THR A 21 -9.37 0.25 -1.22
N ILE A 22 -10.23 -0.15 -0.29
CA ILE A 22 -11.60 0.40 -0.18
C ILE A 22 -11.57 1.88 0.23
N VAL A 23 -10.70 2.28 1.17
CA VAL A 23 -10.56 3.68 1.59
C VAL A 23 -10.17 4.58 0.42
N ASP A 24 -9.19 4.17 -0.38
CA ASP A 24 -8.79 4.94 -1.57
C ASP A 24 -9.89 4.94 -2.64
N SER A 25 -10.65 3.86 -2.76
CA SER A 25 -11.79 3.70 -3.69
C SER A 25 -11.48 4.14 -5.12
N GLY A 26 -10.20 4.14 -5.53
CA GLY A 26 -9.74 4.59 -6.85
C GLY A 26 -9.83 6.11 -7.08
N PHE A 27 -10.22 6.90 -6.08
CA PHE A 27 -10.30 8.37 -6.22
C PHE A 27 -8.94 9.02 -6.43
N SER A 28 -7.86 8.47 -5.87
CA SER A 28 -6.50 8.93 -6.11
C SER A 28 -6.16 8.96 -7.60
N GLN A 29 -6.39 7.85 -8.29
CA GLN A 29 -6.10 7.73 -9.73
C GLN A 29 -7.05 8.62 -10.55
N THR A 30 -8.31 8.74 -10.13
CA THR A 30 -9.30 9.62 -10.76
C THR A 30 -8.84 11.09 -10.70
N LEU A 31 -8.39 11.56 -9.53
CA LEU A 31 -7.88 12.92 -9.36
C LEU A 31 -6.56 13.15 -10.12
N ILE A 32 -5.67 12.15 -10.19
CA ILE A 32 -4.41 12.26 -10.95
C ILE A 32 -4.70 12.41 -12.45
N ARG A 33 -5.67 11.65 -12.98
CA ARG A 33 -6.03 11.66 -14.39
C ARG A 33 -6.76 12.92 -14.83
N LYS A 34 -7.52 13.56 -13.93
CA LYS A 34 -8.29 14.78 -14.26
C LYS A 34 -7.35 15.93 -14.58
N ALA A 35 -7.59 16.64 -15.71
CA ALA A 35 -6.72 17.73 -16.17
C ALA A 35 -6.57 18.83 -15.11
N GLN A 36 -7.67 19.30 -14.54
CA GLN A 36 -7.71 20.37 -13.51
C GLN A 36 -8.68 20.00 -12.39
N PRO A 37 -8.24 19.24 -11.36
CA PRO A 37 -9.06 19.01 -10.18
C PRO A 37 -9.20 20.31 -9.38
N THR A 38 -10.40 20.53 -8.88
CA THR A 38 -10.72 21.69 -8.03
C THR A 38 -10.42 21.41 -6.56
N ASP A 39 -10.25 22.47 -5.75
CA ASP A 39 -10.09 22.33 -4.30
C ASP A 39 -11.29 21.66 -3.63
N THR A 40 -12.50 21.90 -4.16
CA THR A 40 -13.72 21.20 -3.73
C THR A 40 -13.62 19.70 -3.92
N GLU A 41 -13.01 19.22 -5.03
CA GLU A 41 -12.82 17.79 -5.30
C GLU A 41 -11.80 17.17 -4.36
N TYR A 42 -10.66 17.82 -4.15
CA TYR A 42 -9.66 17.35 -3.18
C TYR A 42 -10.25 17.26 -1.78
N ARG A 43 -11.01 18.28 -1.35
CA ARG A 43 -11.64 18.26 -0.02
C ARG A 43 -12.72 17.19 0.08
N SER A 44 -13.55 17.04 -0.93
CA SER A 44 -14.60 16.00 -0.96
C SER A 44 -14.01 14.60 -0.86
N VAL A 45 -12.95 14.31 -1.63
CA VAL A 45 -12.25 13.03 -1.57
C VAL A 45 -11.56 12.82 -0.22
N LEU A 46 -10.92 13.85 0.35
CA LEU A 46 -10.33 13.75 1.68
C LEU A 46 -11.39 13.39 2.74
N CYS A 47 -12.50 14.14 2.78
CA CYS A 47 -13.58 13.88 3.74
C CYS A 47 -14.20 12.48 3.56
N PHE A 48 -14.40 12.05 2.30
CA PHE A 48 -14.90 10.72 1.99
C PHE A 48 -13.93 9.63 2.48
N ASN A 49 -12.64 9.75 2.17
CA ASN A 49 -11.63 8.77 2.58
C ASN A 49 -11.48 8.70 4.10
N VAL A 50 -11.53 9.84 4.80
CA VAL A 50 -11.51 9.89 6.27
C VAL A 50 -12.74 9.21 6.85
N ALA A 51 -13.94 9.55 6.36
CA ALA A 51 -15.18 8.92 6.83
C ALA A 51 -15.18 7.40 6.57
N MET A 52 -14.80 6.97 5.36
CA MET A 52 -14.72 5.56 4.99
C MET A 52 -13.67 4.83 5.84
N SER A 53 -12.52 5.45 6.10
CA SER A 53 -11.48 4.84 6.93
C SER A 53 -11.91 4.65 8.38
N LEU A 54 -12.68 5.59 8.93
CA LEU A 54 -13.25 5.46 10.29
C LEU A 54 -14.30 4.37 10.36
N ILE A 55 -15.19 4.28 9.37
CA ILE A 55 -16.19 3.20 9.29
C ILE A 55 -15.50 1.83 9.22
N LEU A 56 -14.52 1.68 8.33
CA LEU A 56 -13.78 0.43 8.19
C LEU A 56 -12.93 0.12 9.42
N TYR A 57 -12.36 1.13 10.07
CA TYR A 57 -11.64 0.97 11.33
C TYR A 57 -12.55 0.35 12.40
N VAL A 58 -13.73 0.94 12.64
CA VAL A 58 -14.69 0.45 13.64
C VAL A 58 -15.14 -0.96 13.28
N LEU A 59 -15.44 -1.22 12.00
CA LEU A 59 -15.84 -2.54 11.53
C LEU A 59 -14.74 -3.59 11.76
N LEU A 60 -13.50 -3.29 11.41
CA LEU A 60 -12.37 -4.22 11.59
C LEU A 60 -12.01 -4.42 13.06
N VAL A 61 -12.15 -3.40 13.90
CA VAL A 61 -11.98 -3.55 15.36
C VAL A 61 -13.08 -4.46 15.92
N ALA A 62 -14.32 -4.32 15.48
CA ALA A 62 -15.39 -5.23 15.88
C ALA A 62 -15.16 -6.68 15.40
N LEU A 63 -14.49 -6.84 14.26
CA LEU A 63 -14.10 -8.16 13.74
C LEU A 63 -12.83 -8.74 14.39
N ALA A 64 -12.09 -7.99 15.19
CA ALA A 64 -10.83 -8.44 15.78
C ALA A 64 -11.01 -9.67 16.68
N SER A 65 -12.04 -9.69 17.54
CA SER A 65 -12.34 -10.84 18.42
C SER A 65 -12.83 -12.08 17.62
N PRO A 66 -13.76 -11.99 16.68
CA PRO A 66 -14.08 -13.10 15.78
C PRO A 66 -12.87 -13.64 15.01
N LEU A 67 -11.98 -12.77 14.53
CA LEU A 67 -10.75 -13.18 13.83
C LEU A 67 -9.78 -13.91 14.77
N ALA A 68 -9.61 -13.43 16.01
CA ALA A 68 -8.78 -14.09 17.03
C ALA A 68 -9.27 -15.51 17.30
N THR A 69 -10.58 -15.71 17.42
CA THR A 69 -11.20 -17.03 17.62
C THR A 69 -11.06 -17.90 16.36
N PHE A 70 -11.28 -17.33 15.17
CA PHE A 70 -11.20 -18.08 13.92
C PHE A 70 -9.79 -18.61 13.62
N TYR A 71 -8.77 -17.83 13.89
CA TYR A 71 -7.36 -18.22 13.69
C TYR A 71 -6.71 -18.83 14.93
N GLU A 72 -7.45 -19.00 16.02
CA GLU A 72 -6.94 -19.55 17.30
C GLU A 72 -5.73 -18.78 17.83
N GLN A 73 -5.72 -17.46 17.64
CA GLN A 73 -4.64 -16.55 18.01
C GLN A 73 -5.18 -15.38 18.84
N PRO A 74 -5.22 -15.50 20.18
CA PRO A 74 -5.77 -14.46 21.06
C PRO A 74 -5.11 -13.09 20.89
N ILE A 75 -3.81 -13.06 20.55
CA ILE A 75 -3.03 -11.84 20.37
C ILE A 75 -3.59 -10.94 19.25
N ILE A 76 -4.39 -11.50 18.32
CA ILE A 76 -5.05 -10.72 17.27
C ILE A 76 -6.00 -9.68 17.86
N SER A 77 -6.74 -10.03 18.91
CA SER A 77 -7.68 -9.10 19.56
C SER A 77 -7.00 -7.87 20.16
N ASP A 78 -5.76 -8.01 20.62
CA ASP A 78 -5.02 -6.91 21.25
C ASP A 78 -4.29 -6.06 20.21
N VAL A 79 -3.71 -6.72 19.19
CA VAL A 79 -2.86 -6.08 18.19
C VAL A 79 -3.68 -5.41 17.07
N ALA A 80 -4.79 -6.04 16.66
CA ALA A 80 -5.58 -5.57 15.53
C ALA A 80 -6.15 -4.15 15.71
N PRO A 81 -6.75 -3.78 16.85
CA PRO A 81 -7.26 -2.42 17.05
C PRO A 81 -6.20 -1.34 16.89
N VAL A 82 -4.99 -1.61 17.39
CA VAL A 82 -3.88 -0.67 17.29
C VAL A 82 -3.32 -0.62 15.88
N LEU A 83 -3.15 -1.77 15.22
CA LEU A 83 -2.65 -1.81 13.83
C LEU A 83 -3.61 -1.13 12.86
N PHE A 84 -4.92 -1.31 13.01
CA PHE A 84 -5.91 -0.74 12.11
C PHE A 84 -6.00 0.80 12.17
N LEU A 85 -5.39 1.46 13.18
CA LEU A 85 -5.19 2.91 13.18
C LEU A 85 -4.39 3.41 11.95
N VAL A 86 -3.70 2.52 11.27
CA VAL A 86 -3.09 2.83 9.96
C VAL A 86 -4.12 3.35 8.95
N LEU A 87 -5.38 2.89 9.01
CA LEU A 87 -6.43 3.31 8.06
C LEU A 87 -6.73 4.83 8.12
N PRO A 88 -7.12 5.38 9.28
CA PRO A 88 -7.38 6.83 9.37
C PRO A 88 -6.10 7.66 9.16
N ILE A 89 -4.94 7.19 9.61
CA ILE A 89 -3.68 7.90 9.36
C ILE A 89 -3.36 7.93 7.86
N ASN A 90 -3.53 6.81 7.14
CA ASN A 90 -3.29 6.75 5.70
C ASN A 90 -4.26 7.63 4.92
N SER A 91 -5.54 7.70 5.31
CA SER A 91 -6.54 8.52 4.62
C SER A 91 -6.14 10.00 4.55
N LEU A 92 -5.42 10.50 5.57
CA LEU A 92 -4.87 11.86 5.59
C LEU A 92 -3.70 12.04 4.59
N CYS A 93 -3.04 10.95 4.18
CA CYS A 93 -1.93 11.00 3.24
C CYS A 93 -2.37 10.94 1.77
N VAL A 94 -3.54 10.37 1.48
CA VAL A 94 -4.00 10.07 0.12
C VAL A 94 -4.01 11.31 -0.76
N VAL A 95 -4.77 12.33 -0.38
CA VAL A 95 -4.93 13.56 -1.16
C VAL A 95 -3.58 14.30 -1.30
N GLN A 96 -2.78 14.35 -0.24
CA GLN A 96 -1.46 14.98 -0.29
C GLN A 96 -0.52 14.25 -1.29
N THR A 97 -0.57 12.91 -1.30
CA THR A 97 0.20 12.11 -2.28
C THR A 97 -0.22 12.45 -3.71
N VAL A 98 -1.53 12.55 -3.98
CA VAL A 98 -2.06 12.93 -5.28
C VAL A 98 -1.54 14.30 -5.72
N MET A 99 -1.60 15.30 -4.82
CA MET A 99 -1.14 16.65 -5.11
C MET A 99 0.36 16.69 -5.43
N PHE A 100 1.21 16.03 -4.64
CA PHE A 100 2.64 15.94 -4.91
C PHE A 100 2.96 15.19 -6.22
N THR A 101 2.20 14.13 -6.53
CA THR A 101 2.34 13.37 -7.78
C THR A 101 2.02 14.24 -8.99
N ARG A 102 0.96 15.03 -8.93
CA ARG A 102 0.57 15.96 -9.99
C ARG A 102 1.57 17.10 -10.20
N GLU A 103 2.23 17.54 -9.13
CA GLU A 103 3.32 18.52 -9.20
C GLU A 103 4.67 17.92 -9.62
N PHE A 104 4.71 16.62 -9.99
CA PHE A 104 5.92 15.88 -10.33
C PHE A 104 7.01 15.92 -9.24
N ARG A 105 6.62 16.11 -7.98
CA ARG A 105 7.53 16.14 -6.82
C ARG A 105 7.90 14.74 -6.32
N PHE A 106 8.21 13.83 -7.24
CA PHE A 106 8.54 12.44 -6.89
C PHE A 106 9.77 12.31 -5.99
N ALA A 107 10.79 13.16 -6.22
CA ALA A 107 11.98 13.17 -5.38
C ALA A 107 11.66 13.52 -3.91
N LEU A 108 10.72 14.44 -3.68
CA LEU A 108 10.27 14.80 -2.33
C LEU A 108 9.47 13.65 -1.69
N LEU A 109 8.54 13.05 -2.43
CA LEU A 109 7.80 11.88 -1.98
C LEU A 109 8.73 10.74 -1.56
N SER A 110 9.72 10.42 -2.41
CA SER A 110 10.70 9.36 -2.12
C SER A 110 11.55 9.68 -0.89
N LYS A 111 11.99 10.92 -0.72
CA LYS A 111 12.76 11.35 0.47
C LYS A 111 11.94 11.20 1.76
N ILE A 112 10.67 11.61 1.74
CA ILE A 112 9.79 11.50 2.92
C ILE A 112 9.55 10.03 3.26
N VAL A 113 9.22 9.19 2.25
CA VAL A 113 8.98 7.76 2.46
C VAL A 113 10.24 7.06 2.96
N PHE A 114 11.41 7.39 2.40
CA PHE A 114 12.69 6.84 2.82
C PHE A 114 13.02 7.22 4.27
N ALA A 115 12.91 8.50 4.63
CA ALA A 115 13.13 8.96 6.00
C ALA A 115 12.16 8.31 7.00
N ALA A 116 10.88 8.25 6.67
CA ALA A 116 9.87 7.59 7.50
C ALA A 116 10.16 6.10 7.68
N SER A 117 10.58 5.42 6.60
CA SER A 117 10.95 4.00 6.64
C SER A 117 12.20 3.77 7.48
N LEU A 118 13.22 4.61 7.34
CA LEU A 118 14.47 4.50 8.10
C LEU A 118 14.22 4.71 9.59
N ILE A 119 13.54 5.80 9.96
CA ILE A 119 13.25 6.11 11.37
C ILE A 119 12.39 5.02 12.00
N SER A 120 11.30 4.61 11.33
CA SER A 120 10.42 3.57 11.85
C SER A 120 11.11 2.20 11.92
N GLY A 121 12.03 1.93 10.97
CA GLY A 121 12.83 0.71 10.97
C GLY A 121 13.80 0.65 12.15
N VAL A 122 14.52 1.74 12.44
CA VAL A 122 15.43 1.83 13.60
C VAL A 122 14.64 1.62 14.90
N VAL A 123 13.50 2.30 15.07
CA VAL A 123 12.66 2.12 16.26
C VAL A 123 12.17 0.67 16.38
N ALA A 124 11.77 0.05 15.29
CA ALA A 124 11.32 -1.34 15.30
C ALA A 124 12.45 -2.31 15.73
N VAL A 125 13.67 -2.09 15.25
CA VAL A 125 14.84 -2.90 15.65
C VAL A 125 15.12 -2.73 17.15
N VAL A 126 15.14 -1.50 17.65
CA VAL A 126 15.35 -1.23 19.08
C VAL A 126 14.25 -1.89 19.92
N MET A 127 12.98 -1.78 19.54
CA MET A 127 11.87 -2.44 20.24
C MET A 127 11.97 -3.97 20.17
N ALA A 128 12.40 -4.52 19.04
CA ALA A 128 12.58 -5.96 18.89
C ALA A 128 13.72 -6.49 19.79
N LEU A 129 14.83 -5.76 19.90
CA LEU A 129 15.93 -6.08 20.80
C LEU A 129 15.53 -5.92 22.27
N ALA A 130 14.62 -5.00 22.59
CA ALA A 130 14.04 -4.84 23.91
C ALA A 130 12.99 -5.94 24.26
N GLY A 131 12.75 -6.90 23.36
CA GLY A 131 11.83 -8.02 23.63
C GLY A 131 10.34 -7.71 23.40
N CYS A 132 9.99 -6.60 22.74
CA CYS A 132 8.60 -6.22 22.52
C CYS A 132 7.85 -7.10 21.48
N GLY A 133 8.47 -8.14 20.91
CA GLY A 133 7.83 -9.09 20.00
C GLY A 133 7.06 -8.42 18.86
N ILE A 134 5.82 -8.86 18.65
CA ILE A 134 4.94 -8.37 17.56
C ILE A 134 4.70 -6.85 17.60
N TRP A 135 4.74 -6.24 18.80
CA TRP A 135 4.51 -4.80 18.96
C TRP A 135 5.56 -3.94 18.25
N SER A 136 6.76 -4.46 18.06
CA SER A 136 7.79 -3.77 17.26
C SER A 136 7.35 -3.56 15.80
N ARG A 137 6.62 -4.51 15.23
CA ARG A 137 6.09 -4.44 13.87
C ARG A 137 4.89 -3.50 13.76
N VAL A 138 4.03 -3.53 14.77
CA VAL A 138 2.88 -2.60 14.87
C VAL A 138 3.39 -1.16 14.96
N ALA A 139 4.33 -0.91 15.87
CA ALA A 139 4.96 0.40 16.03
C ALA A 139 5.65 0.86 14.74
N GLN A 140 6.40 -0.01 14.05
CA GLN A 140 7.01 0.30 12.76
C GLN A 140 5.98 0.82 11.75
N ARG A 141 4.86 0.10 11.61
CA ARG A 141 3.83 0.43 10.63
C ARG A 141 3.15 1.77 10.94
N LEU A 142 2.79 1.98 12.21
CA LEU A 142 2.14 3.20 12.66
C LEU A 142 3.07 4.41 12.60
N LEU A 143 4.33 4.27 13.04
CA LEU A 143 5.33 5.34 12.98
C LEU A 143 5.62 5.73 11.53
N MET A 144 5.80 4.76 10.65
CA MET A 144 6.03 5.03 9.22
C MET A 144 4.89 5.87 8.63
N MET A 145 3.63 5.49 8.89
CA MET A 145 2.48 6.24 8.39
C MET A 145 2.29 7.58 9.09
N GLY A 146 2.52 7.64 10.40
CA GLY A 146 2.43 8.87 11.18
C GLY A 146 3.47 9.91 10.76
N ILE A 147 4.74 9.51 10.58
CA ILE A 147 5.80 10.39 10.10
C ILE A 147 5.50 10.89 8.68
N LYS A 148 5.05 9.98 7.80
CA LYS A 148 4.63 10.35 6.44
C LYS A 148 3.49 11.38 6.46
N ALA A 149 2.44 11.15 7.26
CA ALA A 149 1.33 12.08 7.40
C ALA A 149 1.79 13.43 7.94
N ALA A 150 2.55 13.44 9.03
CA ALA A 150 3.08 14.66 9.63
C ALA A 150 3.93 15.45 8.64
N ALA A 151 4.85 14.79 7.92
CA ALA A 151 5.71 15.42 6.93
C ALA A 151 4.90 16.02 5.77
N PHE A 152 3.91 15.32 5.26
CA PHE A 152 3.07 15.83 4.17
C PHE A 152 2.31 17.09 4.57
N TRP A 153 1.69 17.09 5.74
CA TRP A 153 0.93 18.23 6.25
C TRP A 153 1.84 19.38 6.69
N TRP A 154 3.04 19.09 7.16
CA TRP A 154 4.04 20.12 7.49
C TRP A 154 4.56 20.86 6.25
N ILE A 155 4.92 20.10 5.20
CA ILE A 155 5.49 20.67 3.98
C ILE A 155 4.43 21.38 3.15
N ARG A 156 3.25 20.78 3.04
CA ARG A 156 2.13 21.37 2.32
C ARG A 156 1.01 21.73 3.29
N ARG A 157 1.04 22.95 3.75
CA ARG A 157 -0.06 23.54 4.57
C ARG A 157 -1.26 23.84 3.70
N TRP A 158 -1.84 22.78 3.10
CA TRP A 158 -3.02 22.97 2.27
C TRP A 158 -4.24 23.23 3.13
N HIS A 159 -4.82 24.43 2.98
CA HIS A 159 -6.06 24.85 3.60
C HIS A 159 -6.98 25.33 2.47
N THR A 160 -8.20 24.84 2.45
CA THR A 160 -9.23 25.31 1.53
C THR A 160 -10.47 25.67 2.31
N SER A 161 -11.08 26.80 1.96
CA SER A 161 -12.37 27.27 2.51
C SER A 161 -13.55 26.59 1.80
N GLU A 162 -13.29 25.84 0.73
CA GLU A 162 -14.31 25.12 -0.03
C GLU A 162 -14.97 24.04 0.83
N ARG A 163 -16.26 23.81 0.61
CA ARG A 163 -17.02 22.78 1.33
C ARG A 163 -16.95 21.46 0.57
N ALA A 164 -16.86 20.35 1.30
CA ALA A 164 -17.00 19.03 0.72
C ALA A 164 -18.40 18.87 0.12
N SER A 165 -18.48 18.31 -1.10
CA SER A 165 -19.72 18.11 -1.83
C SER A 165 -19.93 16.64 -2.16
N PHE A 166 -21.06 16.09 -1.73
CA PHE A 166 -21.45 14.72 -2.08
C PHE A 166 -21.72 14.57 -3.57
N LYS A 167 -22.20 15.64 -4.22
CA LYS A 167 -22.39 15.66 -5.68
C LYS A 167 -21.08 15.38 -6.42
N THR A 168 -20.00 16.00 -5.97
CA THR A 168 -18.64 15.78 -6.52
C THR A 168 -18.19 14.31 -6.40
N ILE A 169 -18.42 13.68 -5.25
CA ILE A 169 -18.11 12.25 -5.06
C ILE A 169 -18.93 11.39 -6.01
N ARG A 170 -20.23 11.68 -6.17
CA ARG A 170 -21.10 10.95 -7.12
C ARG A 170 -20.65 11.10 -8.58
N GLU A 171 -20.17 12.27 -8.97
CA GLU A 171 -19.64 12.52 -10.32
C GLU A 171 -18.33 11.76 -10.61
N LEU A 172 -17.45 11.64 -9.61
CA LEU A 172 -16.18 10.91 -9.72
C LEU A 172 -16.36 9.38 -9.58
N SER A 173 -17.43 8.93 -8.93
CA SER A 173 -17.63 7.52 -8.56
C SER A 173 -17.68 6.53 -9.73
N PRO A 174 -18.26 6.79 -10.93
CA PRO A 174 -18.37 5.78 -11.98
C PRO A 174 -17.01 5.28 -12.47
N PHE A 175 -16.02 6.15 -12.53
CA PHE A 175 -14.65 5.78 -12.91
C PHE A 175 -13.90 5.16 -11.72
N SER A 176 -14.02 5.76 -10.53
CA SER A 176 -13.37 5.30 -9.31
C SER A 176 -13.81 3.88 -8.92
N LEU A 177 -15.10 3.54 -9.02
CA LEU A 177 -15.62 2.21 -8.71
C LEU A 177 -15.08 1.12 -9.64
N ARG A 178 -14.84 1.42 -10.91
CA ARG A 178 -14.22 0.46 -11.83
C ARG A 178 -12.77 0.17 -11.43
N LEU A 179 -12.03 1.20 -11.04
CA LEU A 179 -10.67 1.04 -10.53
C LEU A 179 -10.67 0.28 -9.20
N LEU A 180 -11.58 0.64 -8.28
CA LEU A 180 -11.74 -0.07 -7.01
C LEU A 180 -11.97 -1.57 -7.23
N ALA A 181 -12.85 -1.95 -8.17
CA ALA A 181 -13.12 -3.35 -8.46
C ALA A 181 -11.84 -4.09 -8.92
N THR A 182 -11.07 -3.46 -9.81
CA THR A 182 -9.80 -4.03 -10.30
C THR A 182 -8.77 -4.16 -9.18
N ASP A 183 -8.61 -3.11 -8.37
CA ASP A 183 -7.64 -3.09 -7.28
C ASP A 183 -8.03 -4.06 -6.16
N LEU A 184 -9.34 -4.19 -5.89
CA LEU A 184 -9.87 -5.14 -4.90
C LEU A 184 -9.65 -6.60 -5.33
N ILE A 185 -9.93 -6.92 -6.61
CA ILE A 185 -9.64 -8.25 -7.16
C ILE A 185 -8.15 -8.56 -7.06
N SER A 186 -7.31 -7.60 -7.40
CA SER A 186 -5.85 -7.74 -7.30
C SER A 186 -5.39 -7.92 -5.86
N ALA A 187 -5.94 -7.15 -4.91
CA ALA A 187 -5.63 -7.27 -3.48
C ALA A 187 -6.04 -8.64 -2.92
N LEU A 188 -7.22 -9.13 -3.31
CA LEU A 188 -7.69 -10.47 -2.93
C LEU A 188 -6.80 -11.55 -3.53
N TYR A 189 -6.53 -11.51 -4.84
CA TYR A 189 -5.69 -12.49 -5.54
C TYR A 189 -4.30 -12.61 -4.93
N ASN A 190 -3.64 -11.48 -4.67
CA ASN A 190 -2.27 -11.45 -4.16
C ASN A 190 -2.14 -11.95 -2.71
N ASN A 191 -3.23 -11.92 -1.94
CA ASN A 191 -3.17 -12.23 -0.51
C ASN A 191 -4.03 -13.43 -0.10
N VAL A 192 -4.87 -13.98 -0.99
CA VAL A 192 -5.79 -15.06 -0.65
C VAL A 192 -5.07 -16.31 -0.14
N ALA A 193 -3.91 -16.64 -0.70
CA ALA A 193 -3.11 -17.78 -0.26
C ALA A 193 -2.71 -17.67 1.22
N GLN A 194 -2.42 -16.46 1.70
CA GLN A 194 -2.04 -16.24 3.11
C GLN A 194 -3.19 -16.59 4.08
N LEU A 195 -4.43 -16.30 3.70
CA LEU A 195 -5.60 -16.64 4.52
C LEU A 195 -5.79 -18.16 4.64
N PHE A 196 -5.70 -18.86 3.51
CA PHE A 196 -5.83 -20.32 3.49
C PHE A 196 -4.72 -21.01 4.27
N ILE A 197 -3.47 -20.59 4.08
CA ILE A 197 -2.33 -21.16 4.80
C ILE A 197 -2.49 -20.92 6.30
N GLY A 198 -2.88 -19.70 6.72
CA GLY A 198 -3.07 -19.38 8.12
C GLY A 198 -4.17 -20.18 8.82
N LYS A 199 -5.23 -20.59 8.08
CA LYS A 199 -6.32 -21.38 8.66
C LYS A 199 -6.09 -22.88 8.53
N MET A 200 -5.58 -23.37 7.39
CA MET A 200 -5.49 -24.81 7.11
C MET A 200 -4.24 -25.45 7.72
N TYR A 201 -3.18 -24.65 7.93
CA TYR A 201 -1.93 -25.18 8.47
C TYR A 201 -1.63 -24.62 9.86
N SER A 202 -0.95 -23.48 9.92
CA SER A 202 -0.69 -22.75 11.18
C SER A 202 -0.15 -21.35 10.92
N THR A 203 -0.26 -20.46 11.93
CA THR A 203 0.36 -19.13 11.89
C THR A 203 1.88 -19.20 11.81
N HIS A 204 2.50 -20.24 12.36
CA HIS A 204 3.93 -20.48 12.25
C HIS A 204 4.37 -20.74 10.80
N GLN A 205 3.67 -21.63 10.08
CA GLN A 205 3.95 -21.90 8.65
C GLN A 205 3.62 -20.69 7.77
N LEU A 206 2.54 -19.97 8.07
CA LEU A 206 2.22 -18.72 7.41
C LEU A 206 3.34 -17.69 7.59
N GLY A 207 3.96 -17.65 8.77
CA GLY A 207 5.10 -16.80 9.05
C GLY A 207 6.27 -17.05 8.09
N PHE A 208 6.68 -18.28 7.91
CA PHE A 208 7.72 -18.66 6.93
C PHE A 208 7.32 -18.33 5.50
N TYR A 209 6.09 -18.69 5.10
CA TYR A 209 5.58 -18.38 3.77
C TYR A 209 5.61 -16.87 3.48
N SER A 210 5.13 -16.06 4.42
CA SER A 210 5.09 -14.60 4.24
C SER A 210 6.48 -13.97 4.13
N GLN A 211 7.47 -14.51 4.84
CA GLN A 211 8.86 -14.03 4.73
C GLN A 211 9.51 -14.49 3.43
N ALA A 212 9.31 -15.74 3.02
CA ALA A 212 9.79 -16.24 1.74
C ALA A 212 9.19 -15.43 0.57
N GLN A 213 7.89 -15.13 0.63
CA GLN A 213 7.23 -14.28 -0.37
C GLN A 213 7.86 -12.88 -0.44
N LYS A 214 8.11 -12.24 0.70
CA LYS A 214 8.77 -10.93 0.74
C LYS A 214 10.18 -10.96 0.14
N LEU A 215 10.97 -11.98 0.48
CA LEU A 215 12.32 -12.14 -0.07
C LEU A 215 12.29 -12.32 -1.59
N LYS A 216 11.35 -13.11 -2.10
CA LYS A 216 11.12 -13.29 -3.54
C LYS A 216 10.69 -11.97 -4.21
N ASP A 217 9.79 -11.22 -3.58
CA ASP A 217 9.20 -10.03 -4.18
C ASP A 217 10.19 -8.84 -4.22
N LEU A 218 11.14 -8.74 -3.30
CA LEU A 218 12.11 -7.64 -3.26
C LEU A 218 12.89 -7.46 -4.58
N PRO A 219 13.59 -8.47 -5.13
CA PRO A 219 14.32 -8.30 -6.39
C PRO A 219 13.37 -8.18 -7.59
N VAL A 220 12.25 -8.90 -7.60
CA VAL A 220 11.32 -8.93 -8.73
C VAL A 220 10.60 -7.59 -8.85
N THR A 221 9.97 -7.10 -7.78
CA THR A 221 9.21 -5.84 -7.83
C THR A 221 10.10 -4.64 -8.10
N SER A 222 11.27 -4.57 -7.47
CA SER A 222 12.22 -3.47 -7.68
C SER A 222 12.73 -3.43 -9.12
N SER A 223 13.09 -4.59 -9.69
CA SER A 223 13.58 -4.70 -11.06
C SER A 223 12.49 -4.41 -12.08
N VAL A 224 11.29 -4.99 -11.89
CA VAL A 224 10.16 -4.80 -12.81
C VAL A 224 9.70 -3.34 -12.81
N GLN A 225 9.59 -2.69 -11.65
CA GLN A 225 9.19 -1.28 -11.55
C GLN A 225 10.22 -0.36 -12.21
N ALA A 226 11.53 -0.61 -12.01
CA ALA A 226 12.59 0.16 -12.65
C ALA A 226 12.53 0.02 -14.18
N ILE A 227 12.36 -1.21 -14.68
CA ILE A 227 12.24 -1.50 -16.11
C ILE A 227 10.97 -0.84 -16.69
N GLN A 228 9.82 -1.02 -16.07
CA GLN A 228 8.55 -0.44 -16.53
C GLN A 228 8.58 1.09 -16.57
N GLY A 229 9.22 1.72 -15.58
CA GLY A 229 9.34 3.19 -15.51
C GLY A 229 10.07 3.81 -16.69
N VAL A 230 11.00 3.06 -17.30
CA VAL A 230 11.76 3.52 -18.48
C VAL A 230 11.14 3.00 -19.79
N THR A 231 10.69 1.76 -19.76
CA THR A 231 10.19 1.04 -20.96
C THR A 231 8.89 1.61 -21.49
N TYR A 232 7.94 1.89 -20.61
CA TYR A 232 6.62 2.36 -21.02
C TYR A 232 6.68 3.69 -21.81
N PRO A 233 7.38 4.74 -21.33
CA PRO A 233 7.53 5.97 -22.11
C PRO A 233 8.31 5.78 -23.40
N ALA A 234 9.33 4.89 -23.41
CA ALA A 234 10.14 4.62 -24.60
C ALA A 234 9.33 3.92 -25.69
N LEU A 235 8.59 2.87 -25.33
CA LEU A 235 7.73 2.14 -26.29
C LEU A 235 6.55 2.98 -26.78
N SER A 236 5.98 3.82 -25.92
CA SER A 236 4.88 4.71 -26.31
C SER A 236 5.27 5.71 -27.40
N LYS A 237 6.54 6.13 -27.46
CA LYS A 237 7.05 7.01 -28.52
C LYS A 237 7.27 6.30 -29.85
N LEU A 238 7.34 4.97 -29.84
CA LEU A 238 7.59 4.13 -31.01
C LEU A 238 6.33 3.42 -31.50
N SER A 239 5.17 3.73 -30.92
CA SER A 239 3.89 3.06 -31.21
C SER A 239 3.45 3.16 -32.67
N ASP A 240 3.93 4.15 -33.41
CA ASP A 240 3.56 4.40 -34.79
C ASP A 240 4.49 3.69 -35.81
N ASP A 241 5.56 3.02 -35.35
CA ASP A 241 6.54 2.30 -36.19
C ASP A 241 6.71 0.87 -35.67
N ASP A 242 5.95 -0.06 -36.25
CA ASP A 242 5.91 -1.46 -35.81
C ASP A 242 7.28 -2.15 -35.81
N ALA A 243 8.16 -1.80 -36.76
CA ALA A 243 9.49 -2.40 -36.86
C ALA A 243 10.39 -1.96 -35.71
N LYS A 244 10.45 -0.65 -35.44
CA LYS A 244 11.22 -0.07 -34.33
C LYS A 244 10.63 -0.46 -32.97
N PHE A 245 9.30 -0.51 -32.86
CA PHE A 245 8.63 -0.98 -31.67
C PHE A 245 9.02 -2.43 -31.34
N SER A 246 8.96 -3.32 -32.33
CA SER A 246 9.29 -4.74 -32.17
C SER A 246 10.77 -4.95 -31.78
N GLU A 247 11.68 -4.23 -32.42
CA GLU A 247 13.11 -4.26 -32.07
C GLU A 247 13.37 -3.75 -30.63
N ALA A 248 12.79 -2.61 -30.27
CA ALA A 248 12.92 -2.04 -28.93
C ALA A 248 12.33 -2.98 -27.88
N PHE A 249 11.16 -3.56 -28.13
CA PHE A 249 10.51 -4.52 -27.24
C PHE A 249 11.36 -5.77 -27.02
N ARG A 250 11.91 -6.34 -28.10
CA ARG A 250 12.82 -7.49 -28.01
C ARG A 250 14.07 -7.19 -27.18
N ARG A 251 14.65 -6.00 -27.38
CA ARG A 251 15.83 -5.54 -26.63
C ARG A 251 15.54 -5.40 -25.14
N ILE A 252 14.38 -4.84 -24.80
CA ILE A 252 13.92 -4.70 -23.44
C ILE A 252 13.70 -6.06 -22.79
N LEU A 253 13.06 -7.00 -23.48
CA LEU A 253 12.87 -8.37 -22.99
C LEU A 253 14.21 -9.06 -22.70
N MET A 254 15.19 -8.94 -23.59
CA MET A 254 16.53 -9.51 -23.37
C MET A 254 17.22 -8.91 -22.14
N LEU A 255 17.21 -7.57 -22.01
CA LEU A 255 17.83 -6.89 -20.88
C LEU A 255 17.11 -7.23 -19.56
N SER A 256 15.78 -7.28 -19.57
CA SER A 256 14.99 -7.68 -18.41
C SER A 256 15.30 -9.11 -17.97
N SER A 257 15.38 -10.03 -18.92
CA SER A 257 15.72 -11.42 -18.64
C SER A 257 17.16 -11.54 -18.08
N PHE A 258 18.11 -10.82 -18.67
CA PHE A 258 19.50 -10.82 -18.23
C PHE A 258 19.67 -10.31 -16.79
N VAL A 259 18.83 -9.38 -16.33
CA VAL A 259 18.85 -8.88 -14.96
C VAL A 259 18.06 -9.80 -14.01
N LEU A 260 16.86 -10.23 -14.43
CA LEU A 260 15.96 -10.97 -13.55
C LEU A 260 16.42 -12.41 -13.29
N PHE A 261 16.94 -13.13 -14.30
CA PHE A 261 17.37 -14.51 -14.09
C PHE A 261 18.48 -14.67 -13.03
N PRO A 262 19.58 -13.91 -13.07
CA PRO A 262 20.58 -13.98 -12.00
C PRO A 262 20.05 -13.51 -10.64
N ALA A 263 19.20 -12.48 -10.61
CA ALA A 263 18.61 -11.99 -9.37
C ALA A 263 17.72 -13.05 -8.69
N ILE A 264 16.94 -13.80 -9.47
CA ILE A 264 16.10 -14.88 -8.94
C ILE A 264 16.96 -16.06 -8.48
N LEU A 265 17.97 -16.45 -9.29
CA LEU A 265 18.89 -17.54 -8.91
C LEU A 265 19.71 -17.22 -7.65
N GLY A 266 19.99 -15.95 -7.39
CA GLY A 266 20.70 -15.54 -6.19
C GLY A 266 19.85 -15.52 -4.91
N VAL A 267 18.54 -15.66 -5.03
CA VAL A 267 17.58 -15.73 -3.90
C VAL A 267 17.22 -17.18 -3.56
N VAL A 268 17.41 -18.10 -4.47
CA VAL A 268 17.20 -19.55 -4.27
C VAL A 268 18.46 -20.20 -3.70
#